data_20f99cee3e87b7bdc969800c2a1842a2
#
_entry.id   20f99cee3e87b7bdc969800c2a1842a2
#
_cell.length_a   1.000
_cell.length_b   1.000
_cell.length_c   1.000
_cell.angle_alpha   90.00
_cell.angle_beta   90.00
_cell.angle_gamma   90.00
#
_symmetry.space_group_name_H-M   'P 1'
#
loop_
_entity.id
_entity.type
_entity.pdbx_description
1 polymer ?
#
loop_
_entity_poly.entity_id
_entity_poly.type
_entity_poly.pdbx_seq_one_letter_code
_entity_poly.pdbx_strand_id
1 'polypeptide(L)'
;MTVGRIIALILEVADVERSLGFYQGLLGIALRRDLDHGGGDRWISGDHAALSWHDSFFHFALYKSKGVVTRDVQIGFPVDDLDSMHAKLVAAGVPVDVNPRDEPWGRTARYRDPDGNSVSLTQERHN
;
A
#
# COMPACT_ATOMS: atom_id res chain seq x y z
N MET A 1 -11.55 -14.78 25.97
CA MET A 1 -10.80 -13.65 25.35
C MET A 1 -10.94 -13.71 23.85
N THR A 2 -11.21 -12.59 23.21
CA THR A 2 -11.35 -12.49 21.75
C THR A 2 -10.22 -11.65 21.18
N VAL A 3 -9.66 -12.09 20.06
CA VAL A 3 -8.70 -11.28 19.31
C VAL A 3 -9.42 -10.07 18.71
N GLY A 4 -8.79 -8.93 18.71
CA GLY A 4 -9.34 -7.70 18.16
C GLY A 4 -9.18 -7.59 16.65
N ARG A 5 -9.38 -6.38 16.11
CA ARG A 5 -9.26 -6.11 14.67
C ARG A 5 -7.79 -6.17 14.21
N ILE A 6 -7.60 -6.29 12.91
CA ILE A 6 -6.26 -6.18 12.32
C ILE A 6 -5.70 -4.77 12.55
N ILE A 7 -4.44 -4.68 12.95
CA ILE A 7 -3.77 -3.41 13.26
C ILE A 7 -2.48 -3.19 12.46
N ALA A 8 -2.05 -4.17 11.69
CA ALA A 8 -0.80 -4.05 10.95
C ALA A 8 -0.85 -4.85 9.66
N LEU A 9 -0.23 -4.30 8.62
CA LEU A 9 0.07 -5.00 7.38
C LEU A 9 1.53 -4.76 7.05
N ILE A 10 2.27 -5.83 6.90
CA ILE A 10 3.69 -5.78 6.57
C ILE A 10 3.89 -6.51 5.26
N LEU A 11 4.51 -5.84 4.29
CA LEU A 11 4.93 -6.46 3.03
C LEU A 11 6.45 -6.63 3.06
N GLU A 12 6.89 -7.84 2.81
CA GLU A 12 8.30 -8.11 2.58
C GLU A 12 8.58 -7.95 1.10
N VAL A 13 9.39 -6.96 0.75
CA VAL A 13 9.57 -6.53 -0.64
C VAL A 13 10.97 -6.88 -1.15
N ALA A 14 11.08 -7.08 -2.45
CA ALA A 14 12.37 -7.37 -3.06
C ALA A 14 13.31 -6.16 -3.01
N ASP A 15 12.77 -4.95 -3.16
CA ASP A 15 13.53 -3.70 -3.21
C ASP A 15 12.70 -2.60 -2.57
N VAL A 16 13.14 -2.10 -1.40
CA VAL A 16 12.38 -1.07 -0.65
C VAL A 16 12.25 0.22 -1.46
N GLU A 17 13.31 0.66 -2.14
CA GLU A 17 13.25 1.89 -2.95
C GLU A 17 12.24 1.78 -4.09
N ARG A 18 12.21 0.63 -4.78
CA ARG A 18 11.25 0.39 -5.85
C ARG A 18 9.82 0.39 -5.34
N SER A 19 9.57 -0.28 -4.22
CA SER A 19 8.24 -0.32 -3.60
C SER A 19 7.84 1.03 -3.04
N LEU A 20 8.76 1.81 -2.47
CA LEU A 20 8.51 3.20 -2.07
C LEU A 20 8.14 4.07 -3.27
N GLY A 21 8.80 3.88 -4.40
CA GLY A 21 8.45 4.61 -5.64
C GLY A 21 6.99 4.40 -6.02
N PHE A 22 6.48 3.19 -5.81
CA PHE A 22 5.07 2.88 -6.07
C PHE A 22 4.15 3.44 -4.98
N TYR A 23 4.32 2.99 -3.73
CA TYR A 23 3.38 3.33 -2.65
C TYR A 23 3.46 4.80 -2.23
N GLN A 24 4.66 5.36 -2.11
CA GLN A 24 4.86 6.75 -1.74
C GLN A 24 4.87 7.67 -2.95
N GLY A 25 5.67 7.34 -3.98
CA GLY A 25 5.85 8.21 -5.13
C GLY A 25 4.60 8.32 -6.00
N LEU A 26 3.98 7.21 -6.34
CA LEU A 26 2.79 7.20 -7.21
C LEU A 26 1.50 7.35 -6.42
N LEU A 27 1.30 6.54 -5.37
CA LEU A 27 0.06 6.56 -4.60
C LEU A 27 0.00 7.68 -3.56
N GLY A 28 1.13 8.27 -3.20
CA GLY A 28 1.16 9.38 -2.25
C GLY A 28 1.01 8.98 -0.78
N ILE A 29 1.20 7.69 -0.46
CA ILE A 29 1.14 7.23 0.92
C ILE A 29 2.39 7.70 1.65
N ALA A 30 2.22 8.41 2.78
CA ALA A 30 3.30 9.09 3.50
C ALA A 30 4.18 8.13 4.31
N LEU A 31 4.72 7.11 3.65
CA LEU A 31 5.68 6.20 4.26
C LEU A 31 6.97 6.94 4.60
N ARG A 32 7.57 6.60 5.73
CA ARG A 32 8.81 7.18 6.18
C ARG A 32 9.90 6.10 6.23
N ARG A 33 11.01 6.43 5.60
CA ARG A 33 12.19 5.57 5.59
C ARG A 33 12.75 5.45 6.99
N ASP A 34 13.04 4.22 7.43
CA ASP A 34 13.65 3.93 8.72
C ASP A 34 12.90 4.57 9.89
N LEU A 35 11.55 4.54 9.84
CA LEU A 35 10.73 5.12 10.90
C LEU A 35 10.96 4.38 12.22
N ASP A 36 11.46 5.12 13.21
CA ASP A 36 11.58 4.64 14.56
C ASP A 36 10.29 4.90 15.32
N HIS A 37 9.70 3.84 15.85
CA HIS A 37 8.43 3.92 16.58
C HIS A 37 8.60 4.30 18.05
N GLY A 38 9.78 4.85 18.40
CA GLY A 38 10.08 5.29 19.75
C GLY A 38 10.73 4.17 20.59
N GLY A 39 11.82 4.51 21.26
CA GLY A 39 12.48 3.58 22.17
C GLY A 39 13.37 2.53 21.51
N GLY A 40 13.82 2.77 20.30
CA GLY A 40 14.72 1.85 19.61
C GLY A 40 14.04 0.52 19.33
N ASP A 41 13.24 0.47 18.30
CA ASP A 41 12.47 -0.72 17.96
C ASP A 41 13.40 -1.86 17.56
N ARG A 42 13.56 -2.83 18.44
CA ARG A 42 14.41 -4.01 18.22
C ARG A 42 13.89 -4.93 17.15
N TRP A 43 12.63 -4.78 16.80
CA TRP A 43 11.96 -5.62 15.80
C TRP A 43 12.30 -5.19 14.39
N ILE A 44 12.69 -3.92 14.22
CA ILE A 44 13.00 -3.34 12.94
C ILE A 44 14.51 -3.32 12.76
N SER A 45 15.03 -4.38 12.16
CA SER A 45 16.41 -4.41 11.74
C SER A 45 16.45 -4.43 10.22
N GLY A 46 17.30 -3.58 9.65
CA GLY A 46 17.51 -3.55 8.21
C GLY A 46 16.66 -2.51 7.49
N ASP A 47 16.62 -2.64 6.18
CA ASP A 47 16.03 -1.69 5.27
C ASP A 47 14.50 -1.76 5.31
N HIS A 48 13.87 -0.62 5.63
CA HIS A 48 12.41 -0.58 5.77
C HIS A 48 11.86 0.83 5.61
N ALA A 49 10.55 0.92 5.38
CA ALA A 49 9.78 2.15 5.46
C ALA A 49 8.41 1.85 6.06
N ALA A 50 7.84 2.78 6.80
CA ALA A 50 6.60 2.54 7.51
C ALA A 50 5.77 3.80 7.70
N LEU A 51 4.49 3.60 8.00
CA LEU A 51 3.53 4.63 8.36
C LEU A 51 2.53 4.05 9.33
N SER A 52 2.12 4.83 10.32
CA SER A 52 0.97 4.50 11.17
C SER A 52 -0.11 5.56 10.97
N TRP A 53 -1.34 5.11 10.70
CA TRP A 53 -2.50 5.99 10.64
C TRP A 53 -3.05 6.19 12.05
N HIS A 54 -2.85 7.36 12.61
CA HIS A 54 -3.17 7.66 14.01
C HIS A 54 -4.64 7.50 14.36
N ASP A 55 -5.52 7.84 13.45
CA ASP A 55 -6.97 7.79 13.66
C ASP A 55 -7.49 6.35 13.79
N SER A 56 -6.83 5.40 13.18
CA SER A 56 -7.23 4.00 13.19
C SER A 56 -6.26 3.09 13.90
N PHE A 57 -5.11 3.60 14.32
CA PHE A 57 -4.03 2.82 14.92
C PHE A 57 -3.61 1.66 14.02
N PHE A 58 -3.52 1.92 12.73
CA PHE A 58 -3.15 0.90 11.74
C PHE A 58 -1.73 1.19 11.23
N HIS A 59 -0.88 0.16 11.27
CA HIS A 59 0.52 0.25 10.85
C HIS A 59 0.70 -0.42 9.49
N PHE A 60 1.30 0.29 8.53
CA PHE A 60 1.65 -0.24 7.21
C PHE A 60 3.16 -0.14 7.01
N ALA A 61 3.81 -1.24 6.66
CA ALA A 61 5.27 -1.27 6.55
C ALA A 61 5.74 -2.08 5.35
N LEU A 62 6.86 -1.63 4.80
CA LEU A 62 7.62 -2.32 3.75
C LEU A 62 8.97 -2.70 4.35
N TYR A 63 9.29 -3.99 4.34
CA TYR A 63 10.57 -4.51 4.84
C TYR A 63 11.32 -5.18 3.70
N LYS A 64 12.63 -4.99 3.65
CA LYS A 64 13.46 -5.76 2.74
C LYS A 64 13.32 -7.24 3.07
N SER A 65 12.93 -8.06 2.10
CA SER A 65 12.78 -9.49 2.28
C SER A 65 14.11 -10.14 2.65
N LYS A 66 14.05 -11.12 3.55
CA LYS A 66 15.20 -11.97 3.92
C LYS A 66 15.18 -13.32 3.21
N GLY A 67 14.29 -13.50 2.27
CA GLY A 67 14.16 -14.75 1.51
C GLY A 67 12.93 -14.75 0.65
N VAL A 68 11.75 -14.78 1.27
CA VAL A 68 10.49 -14.84 0.54
C VAL A 68 9.87 -13.44 0.44
N VAL A 69 9.55 -13.04 -0.79
CA VAL A 69 8.89 -11.77 -1.08
C VAL A 69 7.38 -11.97 -0.97
N THR A 70 6.68 -11.01 -0.34
CA THR A 70 5.21 -11.02 -0.27
C THR A 70 4.62 -10.83 -1.67
N ARG A 71 3.81 -11.77 -2.12
CA ARG A 71 3.15 -11.76 -3.43
C ARG A 71 1.71 -12.22 -3.31
N ASP A 72 0.90 -11.81 -4.29
CA ASP A 72 -0.51 -12.21 -4.42
C ASP A 72 -1.39 -11.80 -3.23
N VAL A 73 -0.93 -10.81 -2.45
CA VAL A 73 -1.76 -10.17 -1.44
C VAL A 73 -2.68 -9.17 -2.14
N GLN A 74 -3.89 -8.99 -1.61
CA GLN A 74 -4.85 -8.00 -2.10
C GLN A 74 -4.97 -6.89 -1.07
N ILE A 75 -4.71 -5.65 -1.50
CA ILE A 75 -4.73 -4.48 -0.62
C ILE A 75 -5.63 -3.43 -1.26
N GLY A 76 -6.53 -2.82 -0.47
CA GLY A 76 -7.41 -1.77 -0.94
C GLY A 76 -7.13 -0.44 -0.26
N PHE A 77 -7.14 0.64 -1.06
CA PHE A 77 -7.00 2.01 -0.57
C PHE A 77 -8.12 2.89 -1.14
N PRO A 78 -8.61 3.86 -0.36
CA PRO A 78 -9.48 4.89 -0.93
C PRO A 78 -8.66 5.87 -1.76
N VAL A 79 -9.32 6.50 -2.72
CA VAL A 79 -8.73 7.57 -3.52
C VAL A 79 -9.79 8.62 -3.82
N ASP A 80 -9.41 9.90 -3.85
CA ASP A 80 -10.37 10.98 -4.07
C ASP A 80 -10.81 11.09 -5.53
N ASP A 81 -9.87 10.92 -6.45
CA ASP A 81 -10.12 11.02 -7.90
C ASP A 81 -9.43 9.86 -8.61
N LEU A 82 -10.19 8.79 -8.86
CA LEU A 82 -9.64 7.57 -9.43
C LEU A 82 -9.14 7.78 -10.86
N ASP A 83 -9.87 8.54 -11.68
CA ASP A 83 -9.47 8.72 -13.08
C ASP A 83 -8.16 9.47 -13.20
N SER A 84 -7.92 10.49 -12.36
CA SER A 84 -6.64 11.20 -12.31
C SER A 84 -5.51 10.28 -11.85
N MET A 85 -5.75 9.48 -10.81
CA MET A 85 -4.74 8.53 -10.33
C MET A 85 -4.47 7.45 -11.37
N HIS A 86 -5.49 6.95 -12.04
CA HIS A 86 -5.35 5.97 -13.11
C HIS A 86 -4.44 6.49 -14.22
N ALA A 87 -4.66 7.73 -14.68
CA ALA A 87 -3.83 8.33 -15.71
C ALA A 87 -2.35 8.40 -15.27
N LYS A 88 -2.11 8.77 -14.03
CA LYS A 88 -0.76 8.83 -13.45
C LYS A 88 -0.09 7.45 -13.43
N LEU A 89 -0.82 6.42 -13.00
CA LEU A 89 -0.30 5.06 -12.92
C LEU A 89 -0.01 4.47 -14.30
N VAL A 90 -0.90 4.69 -15.25
CA VAL A 90 -0.70 4.23 -16.64
C VAL A 90 0.53 4.91 -17.25
N ALA A 91 0.67 6.22 -17.05
CA ALA A 91 1.83 6.96 -17.55
C ALA A 91 3.15 6.45 -16.95
N ALA A 92 3.12 5.95 -15.73
CA ALA A 92 4.29 5.38 -15.06
C ALA A 92 4.54 3.89 -15.42
N GLY A 93 3.70 3.30 -16.27
CA GLY A 93 3.86 1.91 -16.70
C GLY A 93 3.38 0.86 -15.69
N VAL A 94 2.54 1.24 -14.73
CA VAL A 94 1.99 0.31 -13.75
C VAL A 94 1.04 -0.67 -14.44
N PRO A 95 1.19 -1.98 -14.20
CA PRO A 95 0.26 -2.97 -14.77
C PRO A 95 -1.16 -2.76 -14.24
N VAL A 96 -2.14 -2.83 -15.14
CA VAL A 96 -3.56 -2.65 -14.83
C VAL A 96 -4.27 -3.99 -15.00
N ASP A 97 -4.83 -4.52 -13.91
CA ASP A 97 -5.65 -5.72 -13.96
C ASP A 97 -7.11 -5.42 -14.27
N VAL A 98 -7.63 -4.34 -13.70
CA VAL A 98 -9.00 -3.89 -13.91
C VAL A 98 -9.00 -2.38 -14.10
N ASN A 99 -9.47 -1.93 -15.27
CA ASN A 99 -9.64 -0.50 -15.54
C ASN A 99 -10.74 0.10 -14.65
N PRO A 100 -10.71 1.43 -14.42
CA PRO A 100 -11.77 2.07 -13.63
C PRO A 100 -13.18 1.72 -14.15
N ARG A 101 -14.04 1.31 -13.22
CA ARG A 101 -15.42 0.99 -13.52
C ARG A 101 -16.29 1.30 -12.31
N ASP A 102 -17.57 1.57 -12.58
CA ASP A 102 -18.53 1.87 -11.54
C ASP A 102 -19.10 0.59 -10.94
N GLU A 103 -19.13 0.54 -9.61
CA GLU A 103 -19.72 -0.53 -8.82
C GLU A 103 -20.74 0.09 -7.86
N PRO A 104 -21.65 -0.71 -7.25
CA PRO A 104 -22.61 -0.15 -6.30
C PRO A 104 -21.99 0.64 -5.14
N TRP A 105 -20.79 0.25 -4.69
CA TRP A 105 -20.09 0.89 -3.57
C TRP A 105 -19.17 2.04 -3.99
N GLY A 106 -18.92 2.24 -5.29
CA GLY A 106 -18.05 3.30 -5.77
C GLY A 106 -17.39 2.93 -7.08
N ARG A 107 -16.47 3.81 -7.51
CA ARG A 107 -15.67 3.57 -8.72
C ARG A 107 -14.36 2.93 -8.33
N THR A 108 -13.99 1.79 -8.93
CA THR A 108 -12.85 0.99 -8.51
C THR A 108 -12.00 0.55 -9.71
N ALA A 109 -10.70 0.33 -9.43
CA ALA A 109 -9.74 -0.23 -10.38
C ALA A 109 -8.74 -1.09 -9.63
N ARG A 110 -8.01 -1.94 -10.35
CA ARG A 110 -6.97 -2.79 -9.77
C ARG A 110 -5.69 -2.70 -10.55
N TYR A 111 -4.59 -2.70 -9.80
CA TYR A 111 -3.23 -2.56 -10.31
C TYR A 111 -2.32 -3.59 -9.65
N ARG A 112 -1.10 -3.72 -10.16
CA ARG A 112 -0.08 -4.54 -9.53
C ARG A 112 1.02 -3.67 -8.97
N ASP A 113 1.45 -3.96 -7.73
CA ASP A 113 2.63 -3.33 -7.18
C ASP A 113 3.91 -3.95 -7.80
N PRO A 114 5.12 -3.45 -7.48
CA PRO A 114 6.35 -3.98 -8.08
C PRO A 114 6.62 -5.46 -7.82
N ASP A 115 6.08 -6.03 -6.75
CA ASP A 115 6.27 -7.45 -6.40
C ASP A 115 5.09 -8.34 -6.83
N GLY A 116 4.07 -7.77 -7.47
CA GLY A 116 2.93 -8.50 -7.99
C GLY A 116 1.74 -8.60 -7.05
N ASN A 117 1.71 -7.80 -5.98
CA ASN A 117 0.52 -7.74 -5.12
C ASN A 117 -0.58 -6.95 -5.82
N SER A 118 -1.83 -7.34 -5.58
CA SER A 118 -3.00 -6.67 -6.14
C SER A 118 -3.35 -5.45 -5.28
N VAL A 119 -3.40 -4.28 -5.91
CA VAL A 119 -3.76 -3.03 -5.24
C VAL A 119 -5.04 -2.51 -5.86
N SER A 120 -6.12 -2.46 -5.09
CA SER A 120 -7.37 -1.85 -5.52
C SER A 120 -7.45 -0.42 -5.03
N LEU A 121 -7.92 0.46 -5.90
CA LEU A 121 -8.20 1.86 -5.54
C LEU A 121 -9.68 2.09 -5.74
N THR A 122 -10.33 2.68 -4.73
CA THR A 122 -11.77 2.91 -4.76
C THR A 122 -12.08 4.36 -4.43
N GLN A 123 -12.76 5.02 -5.35
CA GLN A 123 -13.37 6.33 -5.12
C GLN A 123 -14.77 6.07 -4.58
N GLU A 124 -14.96 6.35 -3.30
CA GLU A 124 -16.22 6.07 -2.64
C GLU A 124 -17.34 6.89 -3.24
N ARG A 125 -18.53 6.28 -3.29
CA ARG A 125 -19.72 7.00 -3.73
C ARG A 125 -20.29 7.77 -2.55
N HIS A 126 -20.33 9.08 -2.69
CA HIS A 126 -20.98 9.96 -1.73
C HIS A 126 -22.42 10.21 -2.17
N ASN A 127 -23.35 9.78 -1.35
CA ASN A 127 -24.78 10.05 -1.56
C ASN A 127 -25.22 11.26 -0.77
#